data_6b068cd18fa246ecda124e6a8fefbba8
#
_entry.id   6b068cd18fa246ecda124e6a8fefbba8
#
_cell.length_a   1.000
_cell.length_b   1.000
_cell.length_c   1.000
_cell.angle_alpha   90.00
_cell.angle_beta   90.00
_cell.angle_gamma   90.00
#
_symmetry.space_group_name_H-M   'P 1'
#
loop_
_entity.id
_entity.type
_entity.pdbx_description
1 polymer ?
#
loop_
_entity_poly.entity_id
_entity_poly.type
_entity_poly.pdbx_seq_one_letter_code
_entity_poly.pdbx_strand_id
1 'polypeptide(L)'
;MIARAGLAMMLASATAAAQDFAPPPPGSYKLQRILSAPAGTVLDAQGSARPFARFTTGKITVLSLIYTQCSDGTGCPLATHRMKELKERIDQQPALPSQLRFVSLSFDPDHDTPAVMRRYGRGFVSGRGGVPWHFLTTRSRKDVEPLVRGLGQDVWMPREGGGPLSHVLKVFLIDRRGFVREIYSTSFLHTQVLLNDIRTLLLEDHADG
;
A
#
# COMPACT_ATOMS: atom_id res chain seq x y z
N MET A 1 -71.87 18.17 -23.19
CA MET A 1 -70.62 17.55 -23.66
C MET A 1 -69.44 18.31 -23.04
N ILE A 2 -68.83 17.73 -22.03
CA ILE A 2 -67.67 18.35 -21.33
C ILE A 2 -66.46 17.47 -21.66
N ALA A 3 -65.52 18.02 -22.46
CA ALA A 3 -64.25 17.38 -22.78
C ALA A 3 -63.27 17.55 -21.63
N ARG A 4 -62.82 16.42 -21.07
CA ARG A 4 -61.73 16.39 -20.09
C ARG A 4 -60.39 16.25 -20.84
N ALA A 5 -59.57 17.31 -20.79
CA ALA A 5 -58.20 17.28 -21.24
C ALA A 5 -57.34 16.68 -20.13
N GLY A 6 -56.75 15.49 -20.37
CA GLY A 6 -55.79 14.83 -19.49
C GLY A 6 -54.39 15.39 -19.75
N LEU A 7 -53.82 16.02 -18.72
CA LEU A 7 -52.44 16.51 -18.74
C LEU A 7 -51.54 15.33 -18.33
N ALA A 8 -50.77 14.78 -19.27
CA ALA A 8 -49.78 13.74 -19.02
C ALA A 8 -48.46 14.44 -18.55
N MET A 9 -48.15 14.27 -17.29
CA MET A 9 -46.92 14.79 -16.69
C MET A 9 -45.80 13.76 -16.97
N MET A 10 -44.89 14.05 -17.89
CA MET A 10 -43.69 13.26 -18.12
C MET A 10 -42.69 13.51 -17.00
N LEU A 11 -42.49 12.53 -16.12
CA LEU A 11 -41.38 12.51 -15.18
C LEU A 11 -40.09 12.20 -15.95
N ALA A 12 -39.25 13.20 -16.16
CA ALA A 12 -37.88 13.02 -16.61
C ALA A 12 -37.06 12.46 -15.43
N SER A 13 -36.75 11.17 -15.46
CA SER A 13 -35.81 10.55 -14.54
C SER A 13 -34.39 11.05 -14.89
N ALA A 14 -33.88 11.99 -14.13
CA ALA A 14 -32.48 12.35 -14.18
C ALA A 14 -31.66 11.22 -13.55
N THR A 15 -31.04 10.40 -14.38
CA THR A 15 -29.99 9.47 -13.92
C THR A 15 -28.81 10.32 -13.47
N ALA A 16 -28.59 10.43 -12.15
CA ALA A 16 -27.36 10.97 -11.60
C ALA A 16 -26.24 10.03 -12.04
N ALA A 17 -25.46 10.46 -13.03
CA ALA A 17 -24.20 9.81 -13.35
C ALA A 17 -23.32 9.88 -12.08
N ALA A 18 -22.94 8.73 -11.54
CA ALA A 18 -21.91 8.66 -10.52
C ALA A 18 -20.68 9.37 -11.12
N GLN A 19 -20.23 10.45 -10.47
CA GLN A 19 -19.01 11.12 -10.89
C GLN A 19 -17.87 10.14 -10.69
N ASP A 20 -17.36 9.54 -11.77
CA ASP A 20 -16.17 8.75 -11.76
C ASP A 20 -15.03 9.63 -11.23
N PHE A 21 -14.46 9.25 -10.08
CA PHE A 21 -13.30 9.94 -9.52
C PHE A 21 -12.12 9.78 -10.49
N ALA A 22 -11.77 10.87 -11.18
CA ALA A 22 -10.59 10.94 -12.02
C ALA A 22 -9.43 11.51 -11.18
N PRO A 23 -8.40 10.70 -10.85
CA PRO A 23 -7.25 11.20 -10.10
C PRO A 23 -6.48 12.24 -10.92
N PRO A 24 -5.85 13.26 -10.28
CA PRO A 24 -5.07 14.27 -10.98
C PRO A 24 -3.97 13.65 -11.84
N PRO A 25 -3.61 14.28 -12.98
CA PRO A 25 -2.51 13.79 -13.83
C PRO A 25 -1.17 13.79 -13.09
N PRO A 26 -0.26 12.83 -13.38
CA PRO A 26 1.09 12.82 -12.81
C PRO A 26 1.83 14.14 -13.07
N GLY A 27 2.52 14.66 -12.05
CA GLY A 27 3.28 15.91 -12.13
C GLY A 27 2.46 17.21 -12.06
N SER A 28 1.11 17.14 -12.04
CA SER A 28 0.27 18.32 -11.85
C SER A 28 0.17 18.78 -10.39
N TYR A 29 0.74 18.05 -9.46
CA TYR A 29 0.76 18.31 -8.03
C TYR A 29 2.09 17.85 -7.42
N LYS A 30 2.34 18.27 -6.16
CA LYS A 30 3.52 17.86 -5.39
C LYS A 30 3.08 17.03 -4.18
N LEU A 31 3.76 15.91 -3.98
CA LEU A 31 3.59 15.11 -2.78
C LEU A 31 4.47 15.69 -1.66
N GLN A 32 3.88 15.95 -0.49
CA GLN A 32 4.59 16.50 0.65
C GLN A 32 5.45 15.42 1.34
N ARG A 33 6.50 15.84 2.06
CA ARG A 33 7.24 14.95 2.98
C ARG A 33 6.46 14.89 4.28
N ILE A 34 5.85 13.74 4.58
CA ILE A 34 4.99 13.53 5.75
C ILE A 34 5.85 13.15 6.96
N LEU A 35 6.68 12.13 6.80
CA LEU A 35 7.61 11.64 7.83
C LEU A 35 8.76 10.85 7.20
N SER A 36 9.83 10.62 7.96
CA SER A 36 10.92 9.71 7.56
C SER A 36 10.57 8.26 7.90
N ALA A 37 10.91 7.33 7.01
CA ALA A 37 10.83 5.91 7.35
C ALA A 37 11.70 5.62 8.59
N PRO A 38 11.18 4.88 9.58
CA PRO A 38 11.89 4.63 10.83
C PRO A 38 13.12 3.74 10.61
N ALA A 39 14.13 3.94 11.48
CA ALA A 39 15.26 3.03 11.55
C ALA A 39 14.89 1.78 12.36
N GLY A 40 15.49 0.64 11.99
CA GLY A 40 15.32 -0.63 12.71
C GLY A 40 15.88 -1.80 11.93
N THR A 41 15.78 -3.00 12.52
CA THR A 41 16.21 -4.26 11.91
C THR A 41 15.00 -5.13 11.61
N VAL A 42 14.96 -5.65 10.40
CA VAL A 42 13.94 -6.60 9.94
C VAL A 42 14.59 -7.92 9.53
N LEU A 43 13.81 -8.98 9.45
CA LEU A 43 14.19 -10.26 8.89
C LEU A 43 13.58 -10.40 7.48
N ASP A 44 14.40 -10.72 6.50
CA ASP A 44 13.91 -11.06 5.17
C ASP A 44 13.30 -12.48 5.14
N ALA A 45 12.71 -12.87 4.03
CA ALA A 45 12.07 -14.18 3.87
C ALA A 45 13.04 -15.37 4.00
N GLN A 46 14.34 -15.15 4.00
CA GLN A 46 15.39 -16.12 4.26
C GLN A 46 15.81 -16.15 5.73
N GLY A 47 15.27 -15.26 6.56
CA GLY A 47 15.61 -15.12 7.98
C GLY A 47 16.87 -14.27 8.23
N SER A 48 17.41 -13.65 7.20
CA SER A 48 18.59 -12.79 7.35
C SER A 48 18.19 -11.42 7.92
N ALA A 49 18.91 -10.98 8.96
CA ALA A 49 18.71 -9.66 9.53
C ALA A 49 19.24 -8.58 8.58
N ARG A 50 18.42 -7.56 8.36
CA ARG A 50 18.72 -6.43 7.46
C ARG A 50 18.29 -5.12 8.09
N PRO A 51 19.01 -4.02 7.88
CA PRO A 51 18.50 -2.69 8.20
C PRO A 51 17.22 -2.42 7.40
N PHE A 52 16.19 -1.87 8.03
CA PHE A 52 14.93 -1.54 7.34
C PHE A 52 15.14 -0.50 6.23
N ALA A 53 16.12 0.40 6.40
CA ALA A 53 16.54 1.36 5.39
C ALA A 53 16.90 0.71 4.03
N ARG A 54 17.40 -0.54 4.02
CA ARG A 54 17.65 -1.29 2.78
C ARG A 54 16.40 -1.41 1.90
N PHE A 55 15.23 -1.41 2.53
CA PHE A 55 13.94 -1.60 1.86
C PHE A 55 13.16 -0.30 1.70
N THR A 56 13.62 0.81 2.29
CA THR A 56 12.93 2.10 2.25
C THR A 56 13.72 3.22 1.60
N THR A 57 14.98 2.97 1.16
CA THR A 57 15.82 3.95 0.44
C THR A 57 16.32 3.42 -0.90
N GLY A 58 16.76 4.31 -1.79
CA GLY A 58 17.35 3.99 -3.09
C GLY A 58 16.36 3.66 -4.20
N LYS A 59 15.11 3.31 -3.87
CA LYS A 59 14.01 3.08 -4.81
C LYS A 59 12.72 3.63 -4.24
N ILE A 60 11.79 4.01 -5.09
CA ILE A 60 10.42 4.30 -4.66
C ILE A 60 9.82 3.01 -4.11
N THR A 61 9.28 3.07 -2.90
CA THR A 61 8.79 1.91 -2.17
C THR A 61 7.31 2.05 -1.86
N VAL A 62 6.53 1.02 -2.21
CA VAL A 62 5.14 0.87 -1.75
C VAL A 62 5.16 -0.13 -0.60
N LEU A 63 4.86 0.36 0.61
CA LEU A 63 4.93 -0.43 1.85
C LEU A 63 3.54 -0.65 2.43
N SER A 64 3.20 -1.89 2.75
CA SER A 64 2.04 -2.26 3.57
C SER A 64 2.45 -2.87 4.90
N LEU A 65 1.69 -2.58 5.94
CA LEU A 65 1.76 -3.30 7.21
C LEU A 65 0.69 -4.39 7.21
N ILE A 66 1.08 -5.63 7.48
CA ILE A 66 0.18 -6.80 7.40
C ILE A 66 0.36 -7.73 8.59
N TYR A 67 -0.56 -8.67 8.74
CA TYR A 67 -0.33 -9.96 9.42
C TYR A 67 -1.04 -11.07 8.64
N THR A 68 -0.45 -12.26 8.58
CA THR A 68 -0.91 -13.29 7.63
C THR A 68 -2.23 -13.94 8.03
N GLN A 69 -2.64 -13.82 9.29
CA GLN A 69 -3.92 -14.33 9.79
C GLN A 69 -5.06 -13.31 9.74
N CYS A 70 -4.87 -12.17 9.05
CA CYS A 70 -5.92 -11.18 8.88
C CYS A 70 -7.07 -11.75 8.04
N SER A 71 -8.24 -11.85 8.66
CA SER A 71 -9.49 -12.28 8.00
C SER A 71 -10.40 -11.12 7.60
N ASP A 72 -10.03 -9.88 7.94
CA ASP A 72 -10.79 -8.69 7.54
C ASP A 72 -10.57 -8.42 6.05
N GLY A 73 -11.60 -8.66 5.23
CA GLY A 73 -11.55 -8.47 3.79
C GLY A 73 -11.26 -7.04 3.34
N THR A 74 -11.49 -6.04 4.22
CA THR A 74 -11.21 -4.61 3.99
C THR A 74 -9.84 -4.18 4.53
N GLY A 75 -9.12 -5.06 5.21
CA GLY A 75 -7.80 -4.85 5.79
C GLY A 75 -6.64 -5.36 4.91
N CYS A 76 -5.79 -6.21 5.48
CA CYS A 76 -4.59 -6.72 4.80
C CYS A 76 -4.87 -7.41 3.45
N PRO A 77 -5.95 -8.22 3.27
CA PRO A 77 -6.27 -8.80 1.97
C PRO A 77 -6.53 -7.74 0.89
N LEU A 78 -7.26 -6.67 1.21
CA LEU A 78 -7.50 -5.56 0.28
C LEU A 78 -6.19 -4.86 -0.11
N ALA A 79 -5.33 -4.53 0.87
CA ALA A 79 -4.03 -3.92 0.60
C ALA A 79 -3.19 -4.78 -0.33
N THR A 80 -3.09 -6.08 -0.03
CA THR A 80 -2.32 -7.03 -0.84
C THR A 80 -2.87 -7.15 -2.26
N HIS A 81 -4.20 -7.20 -2.40
CA HIS A 81 -4.86 -7.25 -3.71
C HIS A 81 -4.57 -5.99 -4.55
N ARG A 82 -4.73 -4.80 -3.97
CA ARG A 82 -4.45 -3.52 -4.66
C ARG A 82 -2.98 -3.37 -5.04
N MET A 83 -2.08 -3.80 -4.16
CA MET A 83 -0.66 -3.81 -4.47
C MET A 83 -0.33 -4.79 -5.60
N LYS A 84 -0.99 -5.96 -5.64
CA LYS A 84 -0.85 -6.92 -6.75
C LYS A 84 -1.33 -6.33 -8.08
N GLU A 85 -2.52 -5.72 -8.12
CA GLU A 85 -3.03 -5.03 -9.31
C GLU A 85 -2.06 -3.93 -9.80
N LEU A 86 -1.55 -3.11 -8.87
CA LEU A 86 -0.56 -2.07 -9.17
C LEU A 86 0.71 -2.68 -9.75
N LYS A 87 1.22 -3.75 -9.13
CA LYS A 87 2.40 -4.45 -9.59
C LYS A 87 2.25 -4.98 -11.01
N GLU A 88 1.13 -5.62 -11.33
CA GLU A 88 0.83 -6.15 -12.66
C GLU A 88 0.84 -5.03 -13.73
N ARG A 89 0.28 -3.86 -13.41
CA ARG A 89 0.32 -2.69 -14.31
C ARG A 89 1.74 -2.13 -14.50
N ILE A 90 2.55 -2.13 -13.45
CA ILE A 90 3.94 -1.65 -13.50
C ILE A 90 4.82 -2.63 -14.26
N ASP A 91 4.65 -3.93 -14.04
CA ASP A 91 5.43 -4.99 -14.70
C ASP A 91 5.28 -4.97 -16.24
N GLN A 92 4.17 -4.42 -16.74
CA GLN A 92 3.93 -4.21 -18.17
C GLN A 92 4.69 -3.01 -18.77
N GLN A 93 5.36 -2.18 -17.95
CA GLN A 93 6.04 -0.96 -18.39
C GLN A 93 7.56 -1.15 -18.31
N PRO A 94 8.31 -1.17 -19.43
CA PRO A 94 9.71 -1.64 -19.47
C PRO A 94 10.68 -0.95 -18.49
N ALA A 95 10.50 0.35 -18.22
CA ALA A 95 11.42 1.13 -17.39
C ALA A 95 11.07 1.20 -15.90
N LEU A 96 9.81 0.97 -15.53
CA LEU A 96 9.33 1.19 -14.15
C LEU A 96 9.79 0.13 -13.15
N PRO A 97 9.81 -1.19 -13.45
CA PRO A 97 10.11 -2.22 -12.45
C PRO A 97 11.46 -2.05 -11.76
N SER A 98 12.46 -1.53 -12.47
CA SER A 98 13.81 -1.33 -11.91
C SER A 98 13.88 -0.21 -10.86
N GLN A 99 12.95 0.74 -10.89
CA GLN A 99 12.94 1.94 -10.08
C GLN A 99 12.11 1.79 -8.79
N LEU A 100 11.32 0.72 -8.71
CA LEU A 100 10.37 0.48 -7.63
C LEU A 100 10.69 -0.79 -6.85
N ARG A 101 10.05 -0.89 -5.69
CA ARG A 101 9.90 -2.13 -4.91
C ARG A 101 8.59 -2.11 -4.14
N PHE A 102 8.09 -3.29 -3.85
CA PHE A 102 7.01 -3.51 -2.90
C PHE A 102 7.57 -4.13 -1.62
N VAL A 103 6.99 -3.74 -0.49
CA VAL A 103 7.34 -4.27 0.83
C VAL A 103 6.06 -4.57 1.59
N SER A 104 5.96 -5.78 2.15
CA SER A 104 4.97 -6.11 3.16
C SER A 104 5.70 -6.46 4.43
N LEU A 105 5.53 -5.64 5.48
CA LEU A 105 6.12 -5.86 6.81
C LEU A 105 5.03 -6.40 7.74
N SER A 106 5.25 -7.58 8.28
CA SER A 106 4.37 -8.11 9.32
C SER A 106 4.62 -7.40 10.65
N PHE A 107 3.52 -7.08 11.34
CA PHE A 107 3.53 -6.59 12.72
C PHE A 107 3.16 -7.68 13.76
N ASP A 108 3.03 -8.94 13.33
CA ASP A 108 2.80 -10.12 14.19
C ASP A 108 3.96 -11.13 14.09
N PRO A 109 5.16 -10.78 14.59
CA PRO A 109 6.33 -11.64 14.45
C PRO A 109 6.22 -12.97 15.21
N ASP A 110 5.30 -13.08 16.17
CA ASP A 110 5.10 -14.31 16.93
C ASP A 110 4.52 -15.43 16.04
N HIS A 111 3.66 -15.09 15.08
CA HIS A 111 3.08 -16.00 14.10
C HIS A 111 3.77 -15.92 12.73
N ASP A 112 4.10 -14.72 12.31
CA ASP A 112 4.64 -14.44 10.98
C ASP A 112 6.16 -14.55 10.94
N THR A 113 6.65 -15.77 11.18
CA THR A 113 8.08 -16.08 11.05
C THR A 113 8.56 -15.88 9.60
N PRO A 114 9.89 -15.79 9.35
CA PRO A 114 10.43 -15.71 7.98
C PRO A 114 9.91 -16.82 7.06
N ALA A 115 9.71 -18.02 7.58
CA ALA A 115 9.18 -19.14 6.81
C ALA A 115 7.71 -18.93 6.43
N VAL A 116 6.89 -18.37 7.33
CA VAL A 116 5.49 -18.00 7.08
C VAL A 116 5.44 -16.88 6.03
N MET A 117 6.23 -15.83 6.19
CA MET A 117 6.29 -14.71 5.25
C MET A 117 6.74 -15.17 3.85
N ARG A 118 7.72 -16.07 3.77
CA ARG A 118 8.14 -16.67 2.50
C ARG A 118 7.00 -17.45 1.83
N ARG A 119 6.24 -18.24 2.60
CA ARG A 119 5.11 -19.01 2.08
C ARG A 119 4.00 -18.07 1.60
N TYR A 120 3.64 -17.07 2.39
CA TYR A 120 2.65 -16.06 2.05
C TYR A 120 3.03 -15.32 0.77
N GLY A 121 4.29 -14.92 0.64
CA GLY A 121 4.79 -14.15 -0.49
C GLY A 121 4.91 -14.90 -1.81
N ARG A 122 4.84 -16.25 -1.82
CA ARG A 122 5.09 -17.06 -3.04
C ARG A 122 4.24 -16.69 -4.25
N GLY A 123 2.98 -16.31 -4.01
CA GLY A 123 2.03 -15.93 -5.08
C GLY A 123 2.23 -14.52 -5.64
N PHE A 124 3.13 -13.72 -5.06
CA PHE A 124 3.30 -12.31 -5.39
C PHE A 124 4.69 -11.98 -5.96
N VAL A 125 5.63 -12.90 -5.84
CA VAL A 125 6.98 -12.71 -6.36
C VAL A 125 6.96 -12.92 -7.88
N SER A 126 7.37 -11.89 -8.63
CA SER A 126 7.50 -11.97 -10.09
C SER A 126 8.64 -12.88 -10.51
N GLY A 127 8.51 -13.42 -11.72
CA GLY A 127 9.64 -13.91 -12.49
C GLY A 127 10.71 -12.82 -12.76
N ARG A 128 11.71 -13.14 -13.55
CA ARG A 128 12.79 -12.19 -13.92
C ARG A 128 12.19 -10.94 -14.58
N GLY A 129 12.61 -9.76 -14.11
CA GLY A 129 12.29 -8.47 -14.73
C GLY A 129 11.11 -7.72 -14.14
N GLY A 130 10.31 -8.33 -13.24
CA GLY A 130 9.22 -7.62 -12.56
C GLY A 130 9.67 -6.85 -11.31
N VAL A 131 8.77 -6.01 -10.78
CA VAL A 131 9.00 -5.28 -9.52
C VAL A 131 9.25 -6.26 -8.39
N PRO A 132 10.36 -6.14 -7.64
CA PRO A 132 10.61 -6.99 -6.48
C PRO A 132 9.59 -6.70 -5.38
N TRP A 133 9.04 -7.76 -4.77
CA TRP A 133 8.17 -7.67 -3.60
C TRP A 133 8.82 -8.41 -2.44
N HIS A 134 9.15 -7.68 -1.38
CA HIS A 134 9.80 -8.20 -0.18
C HIS A 134 8.78 -8.42 0.93
N PHE A 135 8.82 -9.59 1.54
CA PHE A 135 7.99 -9.97 2.68
C PHE A 135 8.89 -10.05 3.90
N LEU A 136 8.66 -9.16 4.85
CA LEU A 136 9.52 -8.92 5.99
C LEU A 136 8.78 -9.19 7.30
N THR A 137 9.54 -9.57 8.32
CA THR A 137 9.10 -9.65 9.72
C THR A 137 10.21 -9.13 10.63
N THR A 138 10.07 -9.29 11.95
CA THR A 138 11.12 -9.00 12.93
C THR A 138 11.36 -10.21 13.83
N ARG A 139 12.32 -10.11 14.74
CA ARG A 139 12.58 -11.18 15.71
C ARG A 139 11.54 -11.24 16.81
N SER A 140 10.94 -10.09 17.15
CA SER A 140 10.02 -9.97 18.26
C SER A 140 9.09 -8.77 18.10
N ARG A 141 8.04 -8.71 18.93
CA ARG A 141 7.15 -7.54 19.05
C ARG A 141 7.93 -6.29 19.44
N LYS A 142 8.93 -6.42 20.33
CA LYS A 142 9.79 -5.31 20.76
C LYS A 142 10.54 -4.67 19.58
N ASP A 143 10.90 -5.47 18.56
CA ASP A 143 11.63 -4.97 17.39
C ASP A 143 10.71 -4.34 16.36
N VAL A 144 9.45 -4.81 16.22
CA VAL A 144 8.50 -4.27 15.23
C VAL A 144 7.78 -3.02 15.74
N GLU A 145 7.55 -2.90 17.04
CA GLU A 145 6.80 -1.78 17.63
C GLU A 145 7.37 -0.40 17.27
N PRO A 146 8.70 -0.14 17.34
CA PRO A 146 9.27 1.13 16.93
C PRO A 146 9.08 1.43 15.44
N LEU A 147 9.09 0.40 14.58
CA LEU A 147 8.87 0.55 13.13
C LEU A 147 7.42 0.96 12.84
N VAL A 148 6.48 0.27 13.47
CA VAL A 148 5.04 0.52 13.30
C VAL A 148 4.67 1.90 13.83
N ARG A 149 5.13 2.24 15.05
CA ARG A 149 4.91 3.55 15.66
C ARG A 149 5.57 4.68 14.86
N GLY A 150 6.79 4.46 14.37
CA GLY A 150 7.51 5.43 13.55
C GLY A 150 6.85 5.71 12.20
N LEU A 151 6.01 4.78 11.71
CA LEU A 151 5.14 4.97 10.54
C LEU A 151 3.79 5.62 10.89
N GLY A 152 3.60 6.06 12.15
CA GLY A 152 2.33 6.63 12.60
C GLY A 152 1.17 5.64 12.56
N GLN A 153 1.47 4.35 12.75
CA GLN A 153 0.48 3.31 12.79
C GLN A 153 0.27 2.85 14.24
N ASP A 154 -0.96 2.98 14.72
CA ASP A 154 -1.36 2.34 15.97
C ASP A 154 -1.82 0.92 15.67
N VAL A 155 -1.20 -0.04 16.32
CA VAL A 155 -1.61 -1.44 16.30
C VAL A 155 -1.97 -1.83 17.71
N TRP A 156 -3.25 -2.16 17.91
CA TRP A 156 -3.66 -2.74 19.17
C TRP A 156 -3.30 -4.23 19.17
N MET A 157 -2.35 -4.58 20.02
CA MET A 157 -1.92 -5.97 20.24
C MET A 157 -2.51 -6.41 21.59
N PRO A 158 -3.40 -7.40 21.62
CA PRO A 158 -3.88 -7.95 22.90
C PRO A 158 -2.70 -8.48 23.69
N ARG A 159 -2.68 -8.16 24.99
CA ARG A 159 -1.81 -8.85 25.95
C ARG A 159 -2.28 -10.31 26.05
N GLU A 160 -1.43 -11.21 26.55
CA GLU A 160 -1.65 -12.65 26.62
C GLU A 160 -3.12 -13.06 26.77
N GLY A 161 -3.64 -13.89 25.83
CA GLY A 161 -5.00 -14.41 25.88
C GLY A 161 -5.80 -14.31 24.58
N GLY A 162 -5.26 -13.75 23.52
CA GLY A 162 -5.80 -13.90 22.16
C GLY A 162 -7.07 -13.09 21.90
N GLY A 163 -6.93 -11.99 21.25
CA GLY A 163 -7.97 -11.29 20.49
C GLY A 163 -7.43 -10.93 19.11
N PRO A 164 -8.30 -10.55 18.15
CA PRO A 164 -7.83 -10.14 16.85
C PRO A 164 -6.93 -8.89 16.98
N LEU A 165 -5.83 -8.88 16.24
CA LEU A 165 -5.03 -7.68 16.07
C LEU A 165 -5.90 -6.64 15.36
N SER A 166 -5.98 -5.44 15.90
CA SER A 166 -6.76 -4.36 15.31
C SER A 166 -5.81 -3.27 14.82
N HIS A 167 -5.98 -2.87 13.57
CA HIS A 167 -5.25 -1.76 12.98
C HIS A 167 -6.08 -1.13 11.86
N VAL A 168 -5.81 0.13 11.59
CA VAL A 168 -6.36 0.80 10.40
C VAL A 168 -5.45 0.47 9.22
N LEU A 169 -6.05 0.02 8.10
CA LEU A 169 -5.30 -0.21 6.87
C LEU A 169 -4.59 1.07 6.43
N LYS A 170 -3.27 0.98 6.28
CA LYS A 170 -2.43 2.01 5.67
C LYS A 170 -1.45 1.38 4.71
N VAL A 171 -1.33 1.99 3.53
CA VAL A 171 -0.27 1.72 2.56
C VAL A 171 0.52 3.01 2.39
N PHE A 172 1.83 2.92 2.40
CA PHE A 172 2.75 4.06 2.39
C PHE A 172 3.47 4.11 1.06
N LEU A 173 3.53 5.28 0.45
CA LEU A 173 4.43 5.58 -0.66
C LEU A 173 5.66 6.31 -0.12
N ILE A 174 6.84 5.71 -0.33
CA ILE A 174 8.12 6.19 0.20
C ILE A 174 9.02 6.54 -0.99
N ASP A 175 9.62 7.73 -0.99
CA ASP A 175 10.56 8.16 -2.02
C ASP A 175 11.94 7.49 -1.86
N ARG A 176 12.86 7.73 -2.80
CA ARG A 176 14.21 7.16 -2.80
C ARG A 176 15.08 7.63 -1.63
N ARG A 177 14.74 8.76 -1.02
CA ARG A 177 15.44 9.33 0.14
C ARG A 177 14.91 8.75 1.46
N GLY A 178 13.83 7.95 1.43
CA GLY A 178 13.23 7.31 2.60
C GLY A 178 12.17 8.17 3.29
N PHE A 179 11.63 9.19 2.63
CA PHE A 179 10.50 9.97 3.14
C PHE A 179 9.18 9.36 2.68
N VAL A 180 8.25 9.19 3.61
CA VAL A 180 6.85 8.90 3.30
C VAL A 180 6.25 10.15 2.65
N ARG A 181 5.72 9.98 1.44
CA ARG A 181 5.17 11.05 0.61
C ARG A 181 3.66 10.97 0.49
N GLU A 182 3.08 9.77 0.71
CA GLU A 182 1.64 9.58 0.76
C GLU A 182 1.28 8.39 1.67
N ILE A 183 0.09 8.45 2.27
CA ILE A 183 -0.48 7.42 3.15
C ILE A 183 -1.91 7.15 2.69
N TYR A 184 -2.14 5.96 2.14
CA TYR A 184 -3.44 5.54 1.64
C TYR A 184 -4.19 4.74 2.70
N SER A 185 -5.42 5.15 2.98
CA SER A 185 -6.38 4.37 3.75
C SER A 185 -7.29 3.55 2.81
N THR A 186 -8.16 2.72 3.37
CA THR A 186 -9.11 1.89 2.61
C THR A 186 -9.87 2.68 1.54
N SER A 187 -10.35 3.89 1.86
CA SER A 187 -11.16 4.72 0.95
C SER A 187 -10.37 5.32 -0.21
N PHE A 188 -9.05 5.46 -0.07
CA PHE A 188 -8.18 6.10 -1.05
C PHE A 188 -7.17 5.14 -1.70
N LEU A 189 -7.26 3.84 -1.40
CA LEU A 189 -6.37 2.83 -1.96
C LEU A 189 -6.82 2.43 -3.38
N HIS A 190 -6.70 3.35 -4.32
CA HIS A 190 -7.00 3.13 -5.73
C HIS A 190 -5.72 2.94 -6.54
N THR A 191 -5.65 1.88 -7.33
CA THR A 191 -4.47 1.53 -8.15
C THR A 191 -4.04 2.68 -9.07
N GLN A 192 -4.99 3.43 -9.64
CA GLN A 192 -4.66 4.56 -10.53
C GLN A 192 -4.08 5.75 -9.77
N VAL A 193 -4.55 6.03 -8.55
CA VAL A 193 -4.00 7.08 -7.68
C VAL A 193 -2.54 6.75 -7.35
N LEU A 194 -2.29 5.52 -6.85
CA LEU A 194 -0.93 5.08 -6.53
C LEU A 194 0.01 5.17 -7.73
N LEU A 195 -0.46 4.79 -8.92
CA LEU A 195 0.34 4.85 -10.14
C LEU A 195 0.68 6.30 -10.53
N ASN A 196 -0.28 7.23 -10.40
CA ASN A 196 -0.05 8.64 -10.69
C ASN A 196 0.92 9.28 -9.69
N ASP A 197 0.81 8.92 -8.40
CA ASP A 197 1.72 9.41 -7.36
C ASP A 197 3.15 8.87 -7.55
N ILE A 198 3.30 7.59 -7.90
CA ILE A 198 4.60 7.01 -8.27
C ILE A 198 5.22 7.78 -9.44
N ARG A 199 4.44 8.05 -10.49
CA ARG A 199 4.91 8.79 -11.67
C ARG A 199 5.26 10.23 -11.32
N THR A 200 4.51 10.87 -10.41
CA THR A 200 4.82 12.21 -9.90
C THR A 200 6.17 12.23 -9.21
N LEU A 201 6.47 11.25 -8.33
CA LEU A 201 7.78 11.13 -7.69
C LEU A 201 8.92 10.90 -8.69
N LEU A 202 8.68 10.12 -9.74
CA LEU A 202 9.69 9.90 -10.78
C LEU A 202 9.98 11.18 -11.57
N LEU A 203 8.97 12.02 -11.83
CA LEU A 203 9.16 13.32 -12.48
C LEU A 203 9.90 14.30 -11.57
N GLU A 204 9.64 14.30 -10.26
CA GLU A 204 10.39 15.10 -9.27
C GLU A 204 11.87 14.69 -9.25
N ASP A 205 12.18 13.40 -9.22
CA ASP A 205 13.56 12.88 -9.22
C ASP A 205 14.35 13.32 -10.45
N HIS A 206 13.70 13.43 -11.62
CA HIS A 206 14.34 13.91 -12.85
C HIS A 206 14.56 15.43 -12.89
N ALA A 207 13.79 16.19 -12.12
CA ALA A 207 13.95 17.65 -12.04
C ALA A 207 15.02 18.09 -11.05
N ASP A 208 15.33 17.24 -10.06
CA ASP A 208 16.33 17.50 -9.01
C ASP A 208 17.76 17.00 -9.36
N GLY A 209 17.94 16.31 -10.48
CA GLY A 209 19.21 15.71 -10.96
C GLY A 209 19.74 16.37 -12.20
#